data_13ab96ad64f3294eddfbd022012a25f3
#
_entry.id   13ab96ad64f3294eddfbd022012a25f3
#
_cell.length_a   1.000
_cell.length_b   1.000
_cell.length_c   1.000
_cell.angle_alpha   90.00
_cell.angle_beta   90.00
_cell.angle_gamma   90.00
#
_symmetry.space_group_name_H-M   'P 1'
#
loop_
_entity.id
_entity.type
_entity.pdbx_description
1 polymer ?
#
loop_
_entity_poly.entity_id
_entity_poly.type
_entity_poly.pdbx_seq_one_letter_code
_entity_poly.pdbx_strand_id
1 'polypeptide(L)'
;MQRSHTKSRRQLLSASVAFALAGSTGAVLAQAAQKAAAPAAKAAPAAAKPLAGQVVKIVRIDPLSGLLGPVGVNQSKSYQFFAEKYSAINPAGVKFEVSFIDNKLSPTESLNALKAAIDQGVRYIAQGNGSSVALALIDAINKHNERNPGKEVLFLNDSAVDPDLTNSKCSFWHFRFDADTSMKIEAMTSFMKDQKDIQKVYLLNQNYSHGQQVARFAKENLARKRPDIQIVGEDLHPLGQVRDFAPYIAKIKASGADTVITVNWGSDLSLLVKAANEGGYNGKFYTYYTGVTGTPTALGTNGAGRVFQIAYSHYNMGGQMAEWTKEFNQKFNDDHYTHSINRIFEALGAAMAKAKSTDPLKVAQALEGLSWKSFNGEVEMRKTDHQLQQPLYMTVWQKADAKFPYSPEKTGMTLVPVREFPNFVSSTPTSCQMKRP
;
A
#
# COMPACT_ATOMS: atom_id res chain seq x y z
N MET A 1 42.54 -50.29 26.25
CA MET A 1 42.04 -51.19 25.18
C MET A 1 41.68 -50.28 24.02
N GLN A 2 42.56 -50.01 23.07
CA GLN A 2 42.86 -50.71 21.82
C GLN A 2 41.56 -51.05 21.06
N ARG A 3 41.33 -50.68 19.82
CA ARG A 3 42.11 -50.44 18.53
C ARG A 3 41.14 -49.74 17.60
N SER A 4 41.46 -48.84 16.72
CA SER A 4 42.37 -48.73 15.56
C SER A 4 41.67 -48.93 14.19
N HIS A 5 41.89 -47.93 13.34
CA HIS A 5 42.07 -47.96 11.85
C HIS A 5 40.84 -48.26 10.95
N THR A 6 40.62 -47.58 9.84
CA THR A 6 41.50 -47.44 8.69
C THR A 6 41.03 -46.33 7.73
N LYS A 7 41.99 -45.65 7.16
CA LYS A 7 41.90 -44.75 5.98
C LYS A 7 41.74 -45.56 4.68
N SER A 8 41.10 -45.02 3.69
CA SER A 8 41.42 -45.34 2.29
C SER A 8 41.35 -44.12 1.38
N ARG A 9 42.52 -43.74 0.92
CA ARG A 9 42.76 -42.87 -0.23
C ARG A 9 42.61 -43.71 -1.51
N ARG A 10 42.11 -43.13 -2.61
CA ARG A 10 42.58 -43.47 -3.96
C ARG A 10 42.67 -42.23 -4.81
N GLN A 11 43.86 -42.09 -5.38
CA GLN A 11 44.37 -41.08 -6.27
C GLN A 11 44.12 -41.46 -7.76
N LEU A 12 44.04 -40.42 -8.59
CA LEU A 12 44.70 -40.25 -9.91
C LEU A 12 44.41 -41.23 -11.04
N LEU A 13 44.05 -40.64 -12.18
CA LEU A 13 44.83 -40.83 -13.42
C LEU A 13 44.50 -39.74 -14.46
N SER A 14 45.50 -38.93 -14.75
CA SER A 14 45.66 -38.06 -15.89
C SER A 14 46.07 -38.87 -17.12
N ALA A 15 45.59 -38.54 -18.32
CA ALA A 15 46.18 -38.99 -19.55
C ALA A 15 46.23 -37.84 -20.55
N SER A 16 47.43 -37.32 -20.75
CA SER A 16 47.81 -36.43 -21.82
C SER A 16 48.20 -37.28 -23.06
N VAL A 17 47.71 -36.93 -24.23
CA VAL A 17 48.27 -37.42 -25.49
C VAL A 17 48.61 -36.23 -26.37
N ALA A 18 49.87 -36.02 -26.57
CA ALA A 18 50.44 -35.16 -27.59
C ALA A 18 50.71 -35.97 -28.86
N PHE A 19 50.41 -35.45 -30.04
CA PHE A 19 51.02 -35.90 -31.31
C PHE A 19 51.38 -34.73 -32.20
N ALA A 20 52.57 -34.87 -32.82
CA ALA A 20 53.30 -33.83 -33.46
C ALA A 20 52.98 -33.67 -34.95
N LEU A 21 53.25 -32.48 -35.42
CA LEU A 21 53.65 -31.94 -36.75
C LEU A 21 53.85 -32.91 -37.93
N ALA A 22 53.29 -32.57 -39.08
CA ALA A 22 53.92 -32.60 -40.39
C ALA A 22 53.29 -31.50 -41.29
N GLY A 23 54.15 -30.69 -41.89
CA GLY A 23 53.80 -29.57 -42.75
C GLY A 23 53.44 -29.95 -44.18
N SER A 24 52.68 -29.09 -44.83
CA SER A 24 52.77 -28.92 -46.32
C SER A 24 52.23 -27.52 -46.69
N THR A 25 53.01 -26.78 -47.35
CA THR A 25 52.79 -25.49 -48.01
C THR A 25 51.71 -25.64 -49.10
N GLY A 26 50.71 -24.83 -49.07
CA GLY A 26 49.73 -24.68 -50.15
C GLY A 26 49.10 -23.29 -50.08
N ALA A 27 49.48 -22.44 -51.03
CA ALA A 27 48.86 -21.13 -51.24
C ALA A 27 47.39 -21.30 -51.66
N VAL A 28 46.50 -20.72 -50.95
CA VAL A 28 45.10 -20.61 -51.37
C VAL A 28 44.58 -19.17 -51.19
N LEU A 29 44.08 -18.69 -52.29
CA LEU A 29 43.42 -17.41 -52.55
C LEU A 29 42.45 -16.95 -51.45
N ALA A 30 42.64 -15.73 -51.07
CA ALA A 30 41.65 -15.02 -50.21
C ALA A 30 40.36 -14.80 -51.00
N GLN A 31 39.30 -15.54 -50.70
CA GLN A 31 37.90 -15.19 -51.03
C GLN A 31 37.32 -14.45 -49.84
N ALA A 32 37.13 -13.13 -50.02
CA ALA A 32 36.37 -12.29 -49.13
C ALA A 32 34.89 -12.73 -49.16
N ALA A 33 34.46 -13.46 -48.17
CA ALA A 33 33.04 -13.72 -47.94
C ALA A 33 32.38 -12.43 -47.42
N GLN A 34 31.73 -11.69 -48.31
CA GLN A 34 30.77 -10.66 -47.94
C GLN A 34 29.61 -11.33 -47.21
N LYS A 35 29.61 -11.15 -45.87
CA LYS A 35 28.47 -11.52 -45.03
C LYS A 35 27.36 -10.52 -45.34
N ALA A 36 26.39 -10.92 -46.17
CA ALA A 36 25.18 -10.17 -46.41
C ALA A 36 24.48 -9.92 -45.07
N ALA A 37 24.40 -8.65 -44.68
CA ALA A 37 23.62 -8.25 -43.53
C ALA A 37 22.15 -8.59 -43.81
N ALA A 38 21.57 -9.44 -42.97
CA ALA A 38 20.15 -9.72 -42.99
C ALA A 38 19.39 -8.39 -42.81
N PRO A 39 18.32 -8.13 -43.57
CA PRO A 39 17.53 -6.91 -43.38
C PRO A 39 16.98 -6.89 -41.95
N ALA A 40 17.22 -5.80 -41.22
CA ALA A 40 16.64 -5.57 -39.91
C ALA A 40 15.13 -5.78 -40.00
N ALA A 41 14.60 -6.74 -39.25
CA ALA A 41 13.17 -6.98 -39.16
C ALA A 41 12.53 -5.66 -38.73
N LYS A 42 11.68 -5.09 -39.60
CA LYS A 42 10.84 -3.97 -39.22
C LYS A 42 10.07 -4.37 -37.97
N ALA A 43 10.27 -3.64 -36.88
CA ALA A 43 9.48 -3.81 -35.66
C ALA A 43 8.00 -3.77 -36.05
N ALA A 44 7.25 -4.80 -35.67
CA ALA A 44 5.81 -4.83 -35.88
C ALA A 44 5.19 -3.55 -35.29
N PRO A 45 4.25 -2.90 -35.98
CA PRO A 45 3.59 -1.73 -35.41
C PRO A 45 3.01 -2.09 -34.05
N ALA A 46 3.29 -1.27 -33.03
CA ALA A 46 2.72 -1.45 -31.70
C ALA A 46 1.21 -1.56 -31.82
N ALA A 47 0.62 -2.63 -31.29
CA ALA A 47 -0.82 -2.86 -31.37
C ALA A 47 -1.56 -1.61 -30.86
N ALA A 48 -2.52 -1.13 -31.63
CA ALA A 48 -3.29 0.06 -31.28
C ALA A 48 -3.98 -0.16 -29.91
N LYS A 49 -3.81 0.79 -29.00
CA LYS A 49 -4.43 0.72 -27.67
C LYS A 49 -5.96 0.77 -27.84
N PRO A 50 -6.74 -0.15 -27.23
CA PRO A 50 -8.15 -0.39 -27.60
C PRO A 50 -9.09 0.80 -27.35
N LEU A 51 -8.72 1.72 -26.44
CA LEU A 51 -9.56 2.85 -26.03
C LEU A 51 -8.84 4.20 -26.21
N ALA A 52 -7.91 4.26 -27.16
CA ALA A 52 -7.12 5.46 -27.40
C ALA A 52 -8.01 6.71 -27.59
N GLY A 53 -7.70 7.76 -26.81
CA GLY A 53 -8.42 9.03 -26.86
C GLY A 53 -9.67 9.13 -25.98
N GLN A 54 -10.15 8.02 -25.40
CA GLN A 54 -11.25 8.11 -24.45
C GLN A 54 -10.79 8.73 -23.12
N VAL A 55 -11.66 9.52 -22.51
CA VAL A 55 -11.41 10.16 -21.22
C VAL A 55 -12.20 9.45 -20.12
N VAL A 56 -11.50 9.10 -19.03
CA VAL A 56 -12.08 8.55 -17.80
C VAL A 56 -12.00 9.60 -16.71
N LYS A 57 -13.17 10.10 -16.28
CA LYS A 57 -13.29 11.06 -15.19
C LYS A 57 -13.39 10.34 -13.85
N ILE A 58 -12.54 10.72 -12.92
CA ILE A 58 -12.52 10.22 -11.54
C ILE A 58 -12.74 11.41 -10.61
N VAL A 59 -13.73 11.32 -9.73
CA VAL A 59 -13.91 12.29 -8.64
C VAL A 59 -13.44 11.65 -7.34
N ARG A 60 -12.48 12.31 -6.66
CA ARG A 60 -12.05 11.93 -5.33
C ARG A 60 -12.79 12.77 -4.28
N ILE A 61 -13.48 12.09 -3.36
CA ILE A 61 -14.27 12.68 -2.29
C ILE A 61 -13.54 12.39 -0.97
N ASP A 62 -12.83 13.40 -0.43
CA ASP A 62 -11.99 13.20 0.75
C ASP A 62 -11.80 14.51 1.55
N PRO A 63 -11.36 14.48 2.83
CA PRO A 63 -11.11 15.69 3.59
C PRO A 63 -9.97 16.50 2.99
N LEU A 64 -10.23 17.73 2.59
CA LEU A 64 -9.24 18.68 2.08
C LEU A 64 -9.05 19.85 3.04
N SER A 65 -9.81 19.91 4.12
CA SER A 65 -9.79 20.94 5.14
C SER A 65 -9.79 20.34 6.56
N GLY A 66 -9.62 21.20 7.58
CA GLY A 66 -9.55 20.78 8.98
C GLY A 66 -8.21 20.09 9.37
N LEU A 67 -8.16 19.49 10.56
CA LEU A 67 -6.95 18.87 11.10
C LEU A 67 -6.41 17.71 10.25
N LEU A 68 -7.28 17.00 9.55
CA LEU A 68 -6.92 15.86 8.70
C LEU A 68 -6.80 16.22 7.20
N GLY A 69 -7.08 17.49 6.85
CA GLY A 69 -6.97 18.02 5.49
C GLY A 69 -5.61 17.83 4.82
N PRO A 70 -4.48 18.03 5.50
CA PRO A 70 -3.15 17.84 4.90
C PRO A 70 -2.94 16.46 4.29
N VAL A 71 -3.53 15.39 4.86
CA VAL A 71 -3.46 14.03 4.32
C VAL A 71 -4.22 13.94 2.99
N GLY A 72 -5.46 14.42 2.95
CA GLY A 72 -6.28 14.41 1.74
C GLY A 72 -5.70 15.27 0.62
N VAL A 73 -5.08 16.41 0.97
CA VAL A 73 -4.39 17.29 0.00
C VAL A 73 -3.18 16.57 -0.60
N ASN A 74 -2.34 15.90 0.20
CA ASN A 74 -1.21 15.10 -0.32
C ASN A 74 -1.68 13.99 -1.25
N GLN A 75 -2.72 13.26 -0.85
CA GLN A 75 -3.29 12.20 -1.66
C GLN A 75 -3.93 12.73 -2.96
N SER A 76 -4.51 13.92 -2.94
CA SER A 76 -5.01 14.57 -4.16
C SER A 76 -3.89 14.90 -5.14
N LYS A 77 -2.73 15.37 -4.65
CA LYS A 77 -1.51 15.51 -5.46
C LYS A 77 -1.07 14.17 -6.05
N SER A 78 -1.17 13.07 -5.29
CA SER A 78 -0.84 11.72 -5.76
C SER A 78 -1.78 11.27 -6.89
N TYR A 79 -3.09 11.51 -6.77
CA TYR A 79 -4.05 11.23 -7.85
C TYR A 79 -3.75 12.05 -9.11
N GLN A 80 -3.46 13.33 -8.98
CA GLN A 80 -3.08 14.18 -10.11
C GLN A 80 -1.81 13.65 -10.79
N PHE A 81 -0.78 13.31 -10.00
CA PHE A 81 0.49 12.79 -10.52
C PHE A 81 0.31 11.49 -11.29
N PHE A 82 -0.40 10.52 -10.72
CA PHE A 82 -0.58 9.22 -11.37
C PHE A 82 -1.59 9.27 -12.51
N ALA A 83 -2.59 10.14 -12.48
CA ALA A 83 -3.45 10.37 -13.63
C ALA A 83 -2.66 10.84 -14.86
N GLU A 84 -1.72 11.77 -14.69
CA GLU A 84 -0.81 12.21 -15.75
C GLU A 84 0.09 11.08 -16.25
N LYS A 85 0.78 10.37 -15.32
CA LYS A 85 1.68 9.27 -15.67
C LYS A 85 0.96 8.16 -16.43
N TYR A 86 -0.15 7.68 -15.87
CA TYR A 86 -0.88 6.57 -16.49
C TYR A 86 -1.68 6.97 -17.73
N SER A 87 -2.06 8.22 -17.93
CA SER A 87 -2.60 8.68 -19.21
C SER A 87 -1.63 8.45 -20.38
N ALA A 88 -0.33 8.49 -20.11
CA ALA A 88 0.69 8.24 -21.13
C ALA A 88 0.97 6.75 -21.35
N ILE A 89 1.00 5.93 -20.27
CA ILE A 89 1.56 4.57 -20.32
C ILE A 89 0.54 3.45 -20.21
N ASN A 90 -0.72 3.68 -19.77
CA ASN A 90 -1.67 2.59 -19.56
C ASN A 90 -1.96 1.79 -20.85
N PRO A 91 -2.22 0.47 -20.73
CA PRO A 91 -2.41 -0.41 -21.87
C PRO A 91 -3.74 -0.19 -22.61
N ALA A 92 -4.75 0.41 -21.96
CA ALA A 92 -6.04 0.74 -22.60
C ALA A 92 -5.92 1.96 -23.51
N GLY A 93 -5.01 2.89 -23.24
CA GLY A 93 -4.83 4.14 -23.98
C GLY A 93 -5.79 5.26 -23.57
N VAL A 94 -6.49 5.09 -22.46
CA VAL A 94 -7.39 6.13 -21.93
C VAL A 94 -6.61 7.29 -21.32
N LYS A 95 -7.24 8.46 -21.28
CA LYS A 95 -6.77 9.60 -20.49
C LYS A 95 -7.55 9.64 -19.18
N PHE A 96 -6.85 9.85 -18.08
CA PHE A 96 -7.47 10.00 -16.77
C PHE A 96 -7.56 11.49 -16.41
N GLU A 97 -8.76 11.95 -16.10
CA GLU A 97 -9.03 13.27 -15.55
C GLU A 97 -9.51 13.12 -14.11
N VAL A 98 -8.85 13.80 -13.16
CA VAL A 98 -9.19 13.73 -11.74
C VAL A 98 -9.65 15.08 -11.23
N SER A 99 -10.68 15.08 -10.41
CA SER A 99 -11.16 16.23 -9.66
C SER A 99 -11.44 15.88 -8.21
N PHE A 100 -11.52 16.88 -7.34
CA PHE A 100 -11.51 16.72 -5.90
C PHE A 100 -12.66 17.48 -5.26
N ILE A 101 -13.33 16.86 -4.30
CA ILE A 101 -14.41 17.48 -3.50
C ILE A 101 -14.08 17.28 -2.02
N ASP A 102 -14.04 18.37 -1.26
CA ASP A 102 -13.85 18.35 0.19
C ASP A 102 -15.12 17.83 0.87
N ASN A 103 -15.02 16.69 1.52
CA ASN A 103 -16.11 16.10 2.29
C ASN A 103 -16.05 16.45 3.79
N LYS A 104 -15.03 17.20 4.23
CA LYS A 104 -14.81 17.58 5.64
C LYS A 104 -14.85 16.38 6.61
N LEU A 105 -14.49 15.19 6.11
CA LEU A 105 -14.58 13.91 6.82
C LEU A 105 -16.02 13.54 7.28
N SER A 106 -17.04 14.11 6.65
CA SER A 106 -18.46 13.92 6.97
C SER A 106 -19.10 12.92 6.01
N PRO A 107 -19.77 11.85 6.50
CA PRO A 107 -20.58 10.98 5.64
C PRO A 107 -21.66 11.75 4.87
N THR A 108 -22.34 12.72 5.51
CA THR A 108 -23.38 13.54 4.87
C THR A 108 -22.82 14.38 3.71
N GLU A 109 -21.71 15.09 3.94
CA GLU A 109 -21.07 15.87 2.88
C GLU A 109 -20.55 14.96 1.75
N SER A 110 -20.12 13.74 2.08
CA SER A 110 -19.69 12.76 1.07
C SER A 110 -20.83 12.28 0.19
N LEU A 111 -22.04 12.11 0.74
CA LEU A 111 -23.24 11.77 -0.04
C LEU A 111 -23.68 12.91 -0.95
N ASN A 112 -23.58 14.16 -0.48
CA ASN A 112 -23.84 15.35 -1.30
C ASN A 112 -22.82 15.44 -2.46
N ALA A 113 -21.55 15.22 -2.17
CA ALA A 113 -20.46 15.19 -3.17
C ALA A 113 -20.65 14.06 -4.19
N LEU A 114 -21.03 12.86 -3.75
CA LEU A 114 -21.34 11.73 -4.63
C LEU A 114 -22.48 12.08 -5.59
N LYS A 115 -23.59 12.64 -5.07
CA LYS A 115 -24.70 13.06 -5.89
C LYS A 115 -24.27 14.08 -6.95
N ALA A 116 -23.54 15.11 -6.54
CA ALA A 116 -23.04 16.14 -7.47
C ALA A 116 -22.12 15.56 -8.56
N ALA A 117 -21.27 14.57 -8.22
CA ALA A 117 -20.41 13.90 -9.18
C ALA A 117 -21.24 13.06 -10.19
N ILE A 118 -22.22 12.32 -9.70
CA ILE A 118 -23.13 11.52 -10.57
C ILE A 118 -23.94 12.40 -11.51
N ASP A 119 -24.47 13.51 -11.01
CA ASP A 119 -25.23 14.48 -11.82
C ASP A 119 -24.37 15.09 -12.95
N GLN A 120 -23.05 15.16 -12.79
CA GLN A 120 -22.06 15.56 -13.80
C GLN A 120 -21.62 14.40 -14.73
N GLY A 121 -22.23 13.23 -14.61
CA GLY A 121 -21.94 12.06 -15.44
C GLY A 121 -20.66 11.31 -15.05
N VAL A 122 -20.11 11.55 -13.85
CA VAL A 122 -18.94 10.81 -13.35
C VAL A 122 -19.35 9.41 -12.94
N ARG A 123 -18.58 8.43 -13.38
CA ARG A 123 -18.84 7.00 -13.16
C ARG A 123 -17.76 6.30 -12.29
N TYR A 124 -16.68 7.00 -11.94
CA TYR A 124 -15.58 6.50 -11.09
C TYR A 124 -15.39 7.42 -9.91
N ILE A 125 -15.63 6.90 -8.72
CA ILE A 125 -15.51 7.62 -7.44
C ILE A 125 -14.32 7.04 -6.69
N ALA A 126 -13.48 7.90 -6.15
CA ALA A 126 -12.37 7.52 -5.28
C ALA A 126 -12.53 8.13 -3.89
N GLN A 127 -12.09 7.39 -2.86
CA GLN A 127 -12.07 7.87 -1.47
C GLN A 127 -11.14 6.98 -0.66
N GLY A 128 -10.53 7.52 0.40
CA GLY A 128 -9.62 6.76 1.25
C GLY A 128 -9.73 7.09 2.74
N ASN A 129 -9.98 8.32 3.11
CA ASN A 129 -9.92 8.74 4.50
C ASN A 129 -11.30 8.62 5.19
N GLY A 130 -11.32 7.78 6.26
CA GLY A 130 -12.53 7.55 7.05
C GLY A 130 -13.39 6.38 6.56
N SER A 131 -13.28 5.24 7.26
CA SER A 131 -14.05 4.02 6.93
C SER A 131 -15.55 4.20 7.06
N SER A 132 -16.02 5.07 7.95
CA SER A 132 -17.46 5.40 8.06
C SER A 132 -17.96 6.15 6.82
N VAL A 133 -17.13 7.01 6.22
CA VAL A 133 -17.40 7.66 4.93
C VAL A 133 -17.47 6.62 3.82
N ALA A 134 -16.49 5.72 3.74
CA ALA A 134 -16.46 4.65 2.74
C ALA A 134 -17.74 3.79 2.80
N LEU A 135 -18.18 3.42 4.00
CA LEU A 135 -19.42 2.65 4.19
C LEU A 135 -20.64 3.39 3.64
N ALA A 136 -20.78 4.68 3.95
CA ALA A 136 -21.89 5.50 3.44
C ALA A 136 -21.89 5.59 1.91
N LEU A 137 -20.69 5.73 1.30
CA LEU A 137 -20.54 5.74 -0.16
C LEU A 137 -20.89 4.38 -0.78
N ILE A 138 -20.45 3.26 -0.19
CA ILE A 138 -20.80 1.89 -0.64
C ILE A 138 -22.32 1.73 -0.67
N ASP A 139 -23.02 2.06 0.42
CA ASP A 139 -24.46 1.92 0.51
C ASP A 139 -25.20 2.78 -0.51
N ALA A 140 -24.73 4.02 -0.72
CA ALA A 140 -25.34 4.94 -1.68
C ALA A 140 -25.11 4.51 -3.14
N ILE A 141 -23.89 4.05 -3.46
CA ILE A 141 -23.53 3.55 -4.79
C ILE A 141 -24.30 2.28 -5.10
N ASN A 142 -24.44 1.34 -4.17
CA ASN A 142 -25.27 0.15 -4.35
C ASN A 142 -26.72 0.50 -4.72
N LYS A 143 -27.34 1.42 -3.98
CA LYS A 143 -28.69 1.90 -4.24
C LYS A 143 -28.82 2.62 -5.57
N HIS A 144 -27.80 3.44 -5.94
CA HIS A 144 -27.78 4.13 -7.22
C HIS A 144 -27.71 3.12 -8.38
N ASN A 145 -26.78 2.17 -8.32
CA ASN A 145 -26.54 1.21 -9.39
C ASN A 145 -27.73 0.25 -9.58
N GLU A 146 -28.39 -0.17 -8.49
CA GLU A 146 -29.58 -0.98 -8.57
C GLU A 146 -30.75 -0.25 -9.27
N ARG A 147 -30.86 1.08 -9.10
CA ARG A 147 -31.95 1.88 -9.68
C ARG A 147 -31.65 2.44 -11.07
N ASN A 148 -30.40 2.44 -11.49
CA ASN A 148 -29.95 3.06 -12.74
C ASN A 148 -29.06 2.14 -13.58
N PRO A 149 -29.61 0.99 -14.08
CA PRO A 149 -28.87 0.11 -14.97
C PRO A 149 -28.33 0.85 -16.19
N GLY A 150 -27.07 0.60 -16.57
CA GLY A 150 -26.38 1.32 -17.65
C GLY A 150 -25.77 2.65 -17.24
N LYS A 151 -25.97 3.09 -15.96
CA LYS A 151 -25.36 4.30 -15.39
C LYS A 151 -24.63 3.99 -14.06
N GLU A 152 -24.11 2.77 -13.95
CA GLU A 152 -23.45 2.32 -12.72
C GLU A 152 -22.19 3.14 -12.41
N VAL A 153 -21.89 3.22 -11.13
CA VAL A 153 -20.73 3.93 -10.56
C VAL A 153 -19.81 2.91 -9.89
N LEU A 154 -18.51 3.02 -10.12
CA LEU A 154 -17.48 2.21 -9.48
C LEU A 154 -16.80 2.98 -8.37
N PHE A 155 -16.58 2.34 -7.22
CA PHE A 155 -15.90 2.92 -6.07
C PHE A 155 -14.50 2.34 -5.87
N LEU A 156 -13.50 3.20 -5.86
CA LEU A 156 -12.08 2.93 -5.72
C LEU A 156 -11.61 3.41 -4.35
N ASN A 157 -11.34 2.48 -3.46
CA ASN A 157 -10.94 2.75 -2.08
C ASN A 157 -9.42 2.59 -1.93
N ASP A 158 -8.71 3.69 -1.71
CA ASP A 158 -7.26 3.68 -1.58
C ASP A 158 -6.76 3.45 -0.14
N SER A 159 -7.54 3.77 0.92
CA SER A 159 -7.01 3.81 2.29
C SER A 159 -8.04 3.57 3.41
N ALA A 160 -9.33 3.40 3.12
CA ALA A 160 -10.32 3.07 4.14
C ALA A 160 -10.28 1.57 4.45
N VAL A 161 -9.77 1.21 5.63
CA VAL A 161 -9.28 -0.13 5.94
C VAL A 161 -10.08 -0.90 6.99
N ASP A 162 -11.31 -0.48 7.29
CA ASP A 162 -12.21 -1.30 8.10
C ASP A 162 -12.48 -2.63 7.38
N PRO A 163 -12.22 -3.80 8.02
CA PRO A 163 -12.43 -5.11 7.41
C PRO A 163 -13.84 -5.36 6.92
N ASP A 164 -14.86 -4.79 7.57
CA ASP A 164 -16.25 -5.00 7.19
C ASP A 164 -16.59 -4.52 5.80
N LEU A 165 -15.85 -3.54 5.27
CA LEU A 165 -16.05 -3.01 3.91
C LEU A 165 -15.82 -4.06 2.80
N THR A 166 -15.07 -5.12 3.08
CA THR A 166 -14.85 -6.27 2.18
C THR A 166 -15.28 -7.60 2.80
N ASN A 167 -15.99 -7.58 3.94
CA ASN A 167 -16.61 -8.72 4.58
C ASN A 167 -18.13 -8.55 4.60
N SER A 168 -18.71 -8.26 5.77
CA SER A 168 -20.17 -8.16 5.97
C SER A 168 -20.84 -7.06 5.14
N LYS A 169 -20.09 -6.04 4.73
CA LYS A 169 -20.53 -4.88 3.94
C LYS A 169 -19.93 -4.83 2.54
N CYS A 170 -19.42 -5.96 2.05
CA CYS A 170 -18.84 -6.03 0.73
C CYS A 170 -19.84 -5.68 -0.39
N SER A 171 -19.33 -5.12 -1.45
CA SER A 171 -20.11 -4.69 -2.61
C SER A 171 -19.37 -5.04 -3.90
N PHE A 172 -20.10 -5.49 -4.92
CA PHE A 172 -19.56 -5.70 -6.25
C PHE A 172 -18.97 -4.42 -6.87
N TRP A 173 -19.43 -3.25 -6.44
CA TRP A 173 -19.00 -1.96 -6.96
C TRP A 173 -17.86 -1.31 -6.19
N HIS A 174 -17.35 -1.97 -5.13
CA HIS A 174 -16.28 -1.45 -4.28
C HIS A 174 -15.02 -2.28 -4.42
N PHE A 175 -13.89 -1.62 -4.71
CA PHE A 175 -12.55 -2.23 -4.82
C PHE A 175 -11.58 -1.54 -3.87
N ARG A 176 -10.96 -2.32 -2.97
CA ARG A 176 -10.01 -1.80 -1.99
C ARG A 176 -8.57 -2.15 -2.34
N PHE A 177 -7.71 -1.13 -2.37
CA PHE A 177 -6.32 -1.21 -2.80
C PHE A 177 -5.30 -1.20 -1.65
N ASP A 178 -5.69 -0.85 -0.42
CA ASP A 178 -4.87 -1.03 0.78
C ASP A 178 -5.24 -2.34 1.50
N ALA A 179 -4.29 -2.93 2.23
CA ALA A 179 -4.56 -4.04 3.13
C ALA A 179 -5.45 -3.58 4.29
N ASP A 180 -6.41 -4.40 4.68
CA ASP A 180 -7.30 -4.03 5.77
C ASP A 180 -6.67 -4.19 7.16
N THR A 181 -7.40 -3.73 8.17
CA THR A 181 -6.99 -3.78 9.57
C THR A 181 -6.68 -5.19 10.04
N SER A 182 -7.48 -6.19 9.65
CA SER A 182 -7.25 -7.58 10.08
C SER A 182 -5.93 -8.14 9.53
N MET A 183 -5.63 -7.84 8.27
CA MET A 183 -4.39 -8.22 7.59
C MET A 183 -3.17 -7.52 8.21
N LYS A 184 -3.27 -6.22 8.45
CA LYS A 184 -2.18 -5.44 9.04
C LYS A 184 -1.90 -5.86 10.49
N ILE A 185 -2.93 -6.08 11.31
CA ILE A 185 -2.76 -6.57 12.69
C ILE A 185 -2.21 -8.00 12.70
N GLU A 186 -2.65 -8.87 11.78
CA GLU A 186 -2.11 -10.23 11.68
C GLU A 186 -0.60 -10.20 11.41
N ALA A 187 -0.14 -9.39 10.46
CA ALA A 187 1.27 -9.22 10.13
C ALA A 187 2.04 -8.55 11.29
N MET A 188 1.50 -7.46 11.86
CA MET A 188 2.10 -6.73 12.98
C MET A 188 2.31 -7.64 14.19
N THR A 189 1.29 -8.36 14.60
CA THR A 189 1.37 -9.26 15.77
C THR A 189 2.21 -10.50 15.49
N SER A 190 2.35 -10.93 14.24
CA SER A 190 3.32 -11.95 13.83
C SER A 190 4.77 -11.47 13.96
N PHE A 191 5.03 -10.18 13.75
CA PHE A 191 6.32 -9.59 14.07
C PHE A 191 6.53 -9.45 15.59
N MET A 192 5.51 -8.93 16.30
CA MET A 192 5.57 -8.74 17.77
C MET A 192 5.76 -10.06 18.52
N LYS A 193 5.35 -11.20 17.94
CA LYS A 193 5.56 -12.53 18.52
C LYS A 193 7.03 -12.79 18.90
N ASP A 194 7.95 -12.29 18.10
CA ASP A 194 9.38 -12.50 18.26
C ASP A 194 10.05 -11.42 19.15
N GLN A 195 9.30 -10.39 19.57
CA GLN A 195 9.80 -9.27 20.37
C GLN A 195 9.58 -9.54 21.87
N LYS A 196 10.55 -10.15 22.52
CA LYS A 196 10.43 -10.58 23.94
C LYS A 196 10.39 -9.43 24.94
N ASP A 197 10.80 -8.25 24.54
CA ASP A 197 10.81 -7.04 25.37
C ASP A 197 9.46 -6.30 25.39
N ILE A 198 8.44 -6.81 24.69
CA ILE A 198 7.06 -6.34 24.79
C ILE A 198 6.34 -7.18 25.85
N GLN A 199 5.89 -6.54 26.92
CA GLN A 199 5.17 -7.17 28.04
C GLN A 199 3.83 -6.50 28.34
N LYS A 200 3.76 -5.17 28.23
CA LYS A 200 2.59 -4.36 28.59
C LYS A 200 2.19 -3.44 27.45
N VAL A 201 1.05 -3.71 26.86
CA VAL A 201 0.52 -2.98 25.70
C VAL A 201 -0.63 -2.08 26.11
N TYR A 202 -0.58 -0.84 25.65
CA TYR A 202 -1.70 0.11 25.68
C TYR A 202 -2.29 0.29 24.29
N LEU A 203 -3.62 0.25 24.16
CA LEU A 203 -4.33 0.49 22.90
C LEU A 203 -4.88 1.92 22.91
N LEU A 204 -4.41 2.76 21.99
CA LEU A 204 -4.92 4.14 21.85
C LEU A 204 -5.30 4.42 20.41
N ASN A 205 -6.60 4.51 20.13
CA ASN A 205 -7.09 4.62 18.77
C ASN A 205 -8.17 5.70 18.63
N GLN A 206 -8.39 6.13 17.38
CA GLN A 206 -9.47 7.04 17.01
C GLN A 206 -10.84 6.36 17.15
N ASN A 207 -11.82 7.06 17.71
CA ASN A 207 -13.17 6.54 17.98
C ASN A 207 -14.05 6.53 16.72
N TYR A 208 -13.84 5.56 15.87
CA TYR A 208 -14.70 5.21 14.73
C TYR A 208 -14.47 3.74 14.36
N SER A 209 -15.19 3.21 13.35
CA SER A 209 -15.19 1.77 13.06
C SER A 209 -13.77 1.16 12.89
N HIS A 210 -12.87 1.84 12.18
CA HIS A 210 -11.49 1.36 12.03
C HIS A 210 -10.75 1.24 13.37
N GLY A 211 -10.76 2.28 14.22
CA GLY A 211 -10.06 2.24 15.51
C GLY A 211 -10.61 1.18 16.46
N GLN A 212 -11.94 0.98 16.46
CA GLN A 212 -12.60 -0.08 17.22
C GLN A 212 -12.20 -1.48 16.73
N GLN A 213 -12.11 -1.68 15.41
CA GLN A 213 -11.65 -2.93 14.81
C GLN A 213 -10.19 -3.22 15.15
N VAL A 214 -9.31 -2.20 15.17
CA VAL A 214 -7.91 -2.36 15.57
C VAL A 214 -7.81 -2.85 17.00
N ALA A 215 -8.54 -2.24 17.94
CA ALA A 215 -8.54 -2.67 19.34
C ALA A 215 -9.02 -4.13 19.47
N ARG A 216 -10.06 -4.52 18.75
CA ARG A 216 -10.57 -5.89 18.72
C ARG A 216 -9.52 -6.87 18.19
N PHE A 217 -9.01 -6.66 16.98
CA PHE A 217 -8.04 -7.58 16.36
C PHE A 217 -6.70 -7.62 17.10
N ALA A 218 -6.26 -6.51 17.70
CA ALA A 218 -5.06 -6.51 18.53
C ALA A 218 -5.22 -7.44 19.74
N LYS A 219 -6.35 -7.34 20.47
CA LYS A 219 -6.66 -8.22 21.60
C LYS A 219 -6.74 -9.69 21.18
N GLU A 220 -7.49 -10.01 20.14
CA GLU A 220 -7.66 -11.37 19.63
C GLU A 220 -6.31 -11.99 19.20
N ASN A 221 -5.51 -11.25 18.43
CA ASN A 221 -4.26 -11.74 17.90
C ASN A 221 -3.15 -11.84 18.97
N LEU A 222 -3.06 -10.90 19.90
CA LEU A 222 -2.12 -10.99 21.01
C LEU A 222 -2.48 -12.14 21.94
N ALA A 223 -3.76 -12.32 22.31
CA ALA A 223 -4.19 -13.46 23.12
C ALA A 223 -3.80 -14.81 22.50
N ARG A 224 -3.86 -14.92 21.16
CA ARG A 224 -3.49 -16.14 20.44
C ARG A 224 -1.98 -16.34 20.29
N LYS A 225 -1.22 -15.27 20.03
CA LYS A 225 0.21 -15.35 19.67
C LYS A 225 1.16 -15.09 20.83
N ARG A 226 0.75 -14.26 21.77
CA ARG A 226 1.53 -13.78 22.92
C ARG A 226 0.63 -13.62 24.15
N PRO A 227 0.07 -14.74 24.68
CA PRO A 227 -0.82 -14.70 25.85
C PRO A 227 -0.13 -14.17 27.12
N ASP A 228 1.18 -14.05 27.11
CA ASP A 228 2.01 -13.45 28.16
C ASP A 228 1.96 -11.91 28.16
N ILE A 229 1.54 -11.26 27.04
CA ILE A 229 1.41 -9.81 26.98
C ILE A 229 0.14 -9.37 27.71
N GLN A 230 0.31 -8.40 28.62
CA GLN A 230 -0.79 -7.76 29.32
C GLN A 230 -1.27 -6.53 28.56
N ILE A 231 -2.58 -6.42 28.28
CA ILE A 231 -3.19 -5.19 27.82
C ILE A 231 -3.54 -4.38 29.05
N VAL A 232 -2.76 -3.33 29.32
CA VAL A 232 -2.82 -2.53 30.56
C VAL A 232 -3.69 -1.28 30.44
N GLY A 233 -4.26 -1.02 29.27
CA GLY A 233 -5.19 0.07 29.04
C GLY A 233 -5.68 0.15 27.61
N GLU A 234 -6.84 0.81 27.47
CA GLU A 234 -7.48 1.07 26.18
C GLU A 234 -8.24 2.39 26.24
N ASP A 235 -7.98 3.28 25.29
CA ASP A 235 -8.76 4.50 25.09
C ASP A 235 -9.12 4.66 23.61
N LEU A 236 -10.30 5.19 23.38
CA LEU A 236 -10.74 5.69 22.07
C LEU A 236 -10.96 7.21 22.19
N HIS A 237 -10.37 7.98 21.29
CA HIS A 237 -10.50 9.44 21.28
C HIS A 237 -11.22 9.96 20.04
N PRO A 238 -11.86 11.14 20.08
CA PRO A 238 -12.56 11.73 18.95
C PRO A 238 -11.62 11.93 17.75
N LEU A 239 -12.03 11.42 16.58
CA LEU A 239 -11.29 11.50 15.32
C LEU A 239 -11.09 12.94 14.85
N GLY A 240 -9.84 13.39 14.69
CA GLY A 240 -9.49 14.71 14.16
C GLY A 240 -9.92 15.89 15.02
N GLN A 241 -10.17 15.69 16.33
CA GLN A 241 -10.67 16.73 17.23
C GLN A 241 -9.73 16.99 18.43
N VAL A 242 -8.89 16.03 18.78
CA VAL A 242 -7.96 16.16 19.91
C VAL A 242 -6.79 17.06 19.52
N ARG A 243 -6.57 18.12 20.29
CA ARG A 243 -5.47 19.07 20.06
C ARG A 243 -4.33 18.87 21.04
N ASP A 244 -4.57 18.21 22.18
CA ASP A 244 -3.60 17.91 23.22
C ASP A 244 -3.72 16.44 23.64
N PHE A 245 -2.64 15.70 23.40
CA PHE A 245 -2.53 14.28 23.77
C PHE A 245 -1.77 14.06 25.11
N ALA A 246 -1.32 15.11 25.80
CA ALA A 246 -0.62 14.96 27.08
C ALA A 246 -1.42 14.17 28.13
N PRO A 247 -2.75 14.33 28.28
CA PRO A 247 -3.52 13.50 29.19
C PRO A 247 -3.50 12.01 28.87
N TYR A 248 -3.51 11.64 27.57
CA TYR A 248 -3.40 10.25 27.13
C TYR A 248 -2.00 9.68 27.43
N ILE A 249 -0.95 10.45 27.17
CA ILE A 249 0.42 10.06 27.51
C ILE A 249 0.59 9.87 29.02
N ALA A 250 -0.02 10.72 29.85
CA ALA A 250 -0.02 10.53 31.30
C ALA A 250 -0.65 9.21 31.72
N LYS A 251 -1.80 8.84 31.14
CA LYS A 251 -2.45 7.53 31.38
C LYS A 251 -1.56 6.35 30.94
N ILE A 252 -0.98 6.42 29.74
CA ILE A 252 -0.09 5.40 29.22
C ILE A 252 1.10 5.18 30.15
N LYS A 253 1.72 6.27 30.64
CA LYS A 253 2.84 6.19 31.60
C LYS A 253 2.39 5.60 32.93
N ALA A 254 1.24 6.03 33.46
CA ALA A 254 0.71 5.53 34.73
C ALA A 254 0.36 4.04 34.67
N SER A 255 -0.06 3.52 33.50
CA SER A 255 -0.33 2.09 33.30
C SER A 255 0.92 1.22 33.27
N GLY A 256 2.11 1.82 33.15
CA GLY A 256 3.37 1.12 32.98
C GLY A 256 3.53 0.42 31.62
N ALA A 257 2.79 0.84 30.61
CA ALA A 257 2.91 0.29 29.26
C ALA A 257 4.32 0.52 28.69
N ASP A 258 4.93 -0.53 28.16
CA ASP A 258 6.19 -0.47 27.39
C ASP A 258 5.94 -0.27 25.88
N THR A 259 4.73 -0.53 25.44
CA THR A 259 4.35 -0.52 24.04
C THR A 259 2.94 0.07 23.84
N VAL A 260 2.78 0.90 22.82
CA VAL A 260 1.48 1.42 22.37
C VAL A 260 1.18 0.86 20.99
N ILE A 261 -0.01 0.29 20.80
CA ILE A 261 -0.56 0.02 19.47
C ILE A 261 -1.54 1.15 19.16
N THR A 262 -1.27 1.88 18.09
CA THR A 262 -2.12 2.98 17.63
C THR A 262 -2.21 3.00 16.12
N VAL A 263 -3.40 3.22 15.62
CA VAL A 263 -3.64 3.42 14.19
C VAL A 263 -4.12 4.82 13.87
N ASN A 264 -3.85 5.74 14.80
CA ASN A 264 -4.04 7.15 14.54
C ASN A 264 -3.34 7.54 13.24
N TRP A 265 -3.92 8.46 12.50
CA TRP A 265 -3.38 8.98 11.25
C TRP A 265 -3.52 10.52 11.20
N GLY A 266 -2.73 11.14 10.33
CA GLY A 266 -2.69 12.58 10.19
C GLY A 266 -2.30 13.29 11.49
N SER A 267 -2.95 14.41 11.78
CA SER A 267 -2.62 15.21 12.98
C SER A 267 -2.81 14.47 14.30
N ASP A 268 -3.73 13.49 14.37
CA ASP A 268 -3.91 12.73 15.61
C ASP A 268 -2.67 11.90 15.95
N LEU A 269 -1.98 11.33 14.94
CA LEU A 269 -0.74 10.62 15.19
C LEU A 269 0.42 11.58 15.46
N SER A 270 0.56 12.65 14.67
CA SER A 270 1.65 13.61 14.86
C SER A 270 1.59 14.33 16.22
N LEU A 271 0.38 14.68 16.68
CA LEU A 271 0.19 15.27 18.02
C LEU A 271 0.44 14.26 19.13
N LEU A 272 0.02 13.00 18.95
CA LEU A 272 0.27 11.93 19.92
C LEU A 272 1.79 11.70 20.11
N VAL A 273 2.55 11.53 19.01
CA VAL A 273 3.99 11.26 19.11
C VAL A 273 4.76 12.48 19.63
N LYS A 274 4.31 13.70 19.30
CA LYS A 274 4.83 14.93 19.87
C LYS A 274 4.63 14.96 21.39
N ALA A 275 3.40 14.72 21.86
CA ALA A 275 3.09 14.68 23.30
C ALA A 275 3.88 13.56 24.01
N ALA A 276 4.11 12.42 23.37
CA ALA A 276 4.94 11.34 23.90
C ALA A 276 6.40 11.80 24.11
N ASN A 277 6.97 12.50 23.13
CA ASN A 277 8.31 13.04 23.22
C ASN A 277 8.43 14.09 24.35
N GLU A 278 7.49 15.03 24.40
CA GLU A 278 7.44 16.10 25.41
C GLU A 278 7.18 15.54 26.82
N GLY A 279 6.32 14.53 26.92
CA GLY A 279 6.00 13.84 28.18
C GLY A 279 7.03 12.81 28.64
N GLY A 280 8.12 12.61 27.89
CA GLY A 280 9.18 11.67 28.24
C GLY A 280 8.72 10.19 28.24
N TYR A 281 7.78 9.81 27.37
CA TYR A 281 7.41 8.42 27.16
C TYR A 281 8.38 7.75 26.18
N ASN A 282 9.12 6.75 26.65
CA ASN A 282 10.17 6.08 25.90
C ASN A 282 9.78 4.68 25.40
N GLY A 283 8.51 4.27 25.53
CA GLY A 283 8.01 3.00 25.04
C GLY A 283 7.93 2.93 23.52
N LYS A 284 7.64 1.74 23.01
CA LYS A 284 7.50 1.49 21.57
C LYS A 284 6.13 1.92 21.08
N PHE A 285 6.08 2.32 19.80
CA PHE A 285 4.85 2.53 19.07
C PHE A 285 4.77 1.56 17.89
N TYR A 286 3.65 0.86 17.76
CA TYR A 286 3.30 0.06 16.59
C TYR A 286 2.15 0.73 15.87
N THR A 287 2.37 1.13 14.62
CA THR A 287 1.48 2.03 13.86
C THR A 287 1.20 1.53 12.45
N TYR A 288 0.28 2.23 11.75
CA TYR A 288 0.08 2.07 10.31
C TYR A 288 0.54 3.29 9.49
N TYR A 289 0.65 4.46 10.11
CA TYR A 289 0.69 5.73 9.41
C TYR A 289 1.83 6.66 9.85
N THR A 290 2.94 6.09 10.33
CA THR A 290 4.15 6.85 10.74
C THR A 290 4.70 7.73 9.60
N GLY A 291 4.57 7.27 8.35
CA GLY A 291 5.03 7.98 7.17
C GLY A 291 4.07 9.06 6.64
N VAL A 292 2.95 9.34 7.30
CA VAL A 292 1.97 10.33 6.80
C VAL A 292 2.35 11.74 7.20
N THR A 293 2.05 12.72 6.34
CA THR A 293 2.37 14.16 6.49
C THR A 293 2.27 14.66 7.94
N GLY A 294 3.32 15.31 8.40
CA GLY A 294 3.48 15.90 9.74
C GLY A 294 3.99 14.92 10.80
N THR A 295 3.83 13.62 10.62
CA THR A 295 4.29 12.62 11.58
C THR A 295 5.81 12.44 11.55
N PRO A 296 6.50 12.38 10.40
CA PRO A 296 7.96 12.34 10.34
C PRO A 296 8.62 13.48 11.11
N THR A 297 8.17 14.72 10.89
CA THR A 297 8.67 15.90 11.61
C THR A 297 8.39 15.82 13.12
N ALA A 298 7.19 15.40 13.52
CA ALA A 298 6.83 15.27 14.94
C ALA A 298 7.66 14.19 15.67
N LEU A 299 8.04 13.12 14.98
CA LEU A 299 8.92 12.08 15.52
C LEU A 299 10.37 12.55 15.66
N GLY A 300 10.89 13.20 14.63
CA GLY A 300 12.29 13.57 14.56
C GLY A 300 13.21 12.39 14.90
N THR A 301 14.31 12.64 15.61
CA THR A 301 15.26 11.61 16.06
C THR A 301 14.75 10.82 17.28
N ASN A 302 13.78 11.34 18.03
CA ASN A 302 13.27 10.71 19.25
C ASN A 302 12.53 9.39 18.99
N GLY A 303 11.97 9.21 17.79
CA GLY A 303 11.32 7.98 17.37
C GLY A 303 12.27 6.85 16.98
N ALA A 304 13.58 7.11 16.87
CA ALA A 304 14.57 6.17 16.36
C ALA A 304 14.56 4.83 17.12
N GLY A 305 14.44 3.73 16.39
CA GLY A 305 14.47 2.36 16.91
C GLY A 305 13.23 1.92 17.70
N ARG A 306 12.25 2.80 17.95
CA ARG A 306 11.08 2.50 18.78
C ARG A 306 9.72 2.75 18.14
N VAL A 307 9.67 3.36 16.96
CA VAL A 307 8.41 3.53 16.21
C VAL A 307 8.41 2.62 14.99
N PHE A 308 7.44 1.72 14.95
CA PHE A 308 7.28 0.70 13.93
C PHE A 308 6.03 0.98 13.11
N GLN A 309 6.09 0.69 11.80
CA GLN A 309 4.95 0.79 10.92
C GLN A 309 4.75 -0.52 10.14
N ILE A 310 3.52 -1.02 10.10
CA ILE A 310 3.09 -2.04 9.15
C ILE A 310 2.35 -1.38 7.98
N ALA A 311 2.86 -1.56 6.77
CA ALA A 311 2.26 -1.01 5.56
C ALA A 311 2.59 -1.87 4.33
N TYR A 312 1.89 -1.64 3.22
CA TYR A 312 2.15 -2.31 1.94
C TYR A 312 3.35 -1.72 1.17
N SER A 313 3.97 -0.68 1.70
CA SER A 313 5.12 0.01 1.10
C SER A 313 5.91 0.81 2.12
N HIS A 314 7.04 1.35 1.69
CA HIS A 314 7.85 2.31 2.43
C HIS A 314 8.49 3.31 1.46
N TYR A 315 9.04 4.41 1.96
CA TYR A 315 9.59 5.49 1.12
C TYR A 315 10.71 5.07 0.17
N ASN A 316 11.50 4.07 0.56
CA ASN A 316 12.65 3.59 -0.21
C ASN A 316 12.29 2.38 -1.08
N MET A 317 11.12 2.38 -1.73
CA MET A 317 10.79 1.41 -2.76
C MET A 317 11.71 1.65 -3.98
N GLY A 318 12.24 0.57 -4.55
CA GLY A 318 13.16 0.64 -5.68
C GLY A 318 12.49 0.83 -7.04
N GLY A 319 13.31 0.78 -8.10
CA GLY A 319 12.85 0.80 -9.48
C GLY A 319 12.09 2.07 -9.86
N GLN A 320 11.07 1.93 -10.70
CA GLN A 320 10.25 3.05 -11.18
C GLN A 320 9.63 3.88 -10.05
N MET A 321 9.30 3.25 -8.91
CA MET A 321 8.71 3.97 -7.78
C MET A 321 9.69 4.95 -7.14
N ALA A 322 10.99 4.63 -7.10
CA ALA A 322 12.01 5.55 -6.60
C ALA A 322 12.12 6.81 -7.48
N GLU A 323 12.06 6.64 -8.80
CA GLU A 323 12.06 7.76 -9.76
C GLU A 323 10.80 8.62 -9.60
N TRP A 324 9.64 8.01 -9.54
CA TRP A 324 8.37 8.72 -9.35
C TRP A 324 8.26 9.43 -8.01
N THR A 325 8.80 8.85 -6.94
CA THR A 325 8.87 9.53 -5.64
C THR A 325 9.72 10.80 -5.73
N LYS A 326 10.86 10.74 -6.43
CA LYS A 326 11.72 11.91 -6.67
C LYS A 326 10.99 12.97 -7.52
N GLU A 327 10.36 12.56 -8.62
CA GLU A 327 9.60 13.46 -9.49
C GLU A 327 8.42 14.11 -8.75
N PHE A 328 7.71 13.34 -7.92
CA PHE A 328 6.62 13.84 -7.09
C PHE A 328 7.11 14.93 -6.14
N ASN A 329 8.22 14.66 -5.43
CA ASN A 329 8.82 15.62 -4.52
C ASN A 329 9.26 16.92 -5.26
N GLN A 330 9.87 16.78 -6.43
CA GLN A 330 10.24 17.93 -7.28
C GLN A 330 9.03 18.75 -7.73
N LYS A 331 7.92 18.08 -8.11
CA LYS A 331 6.72 18.74 -8.65
C LYS A 331 5.92 19.45 -7.57
N PHE A 332 5.76 18.83 -6.39
CA PHE A 332 4.84 19.29 -5.35
C PHE A 332 5.52 19.81 -4.10
N ASN A 333 6.85 19.69 -3.98
CA ASN A 333 7.62 19.91 -2.74
C ASN A 333 6.97 19.18 -1.54
N ASP A 334 6.60 17.91 -1.74
CA ASP A 334 5.86 17.08 -0.80
C ASP A 334 6.31 15.63 -0.94
N ASP A 335 6.06 14.80 0.06
CA ASP A 335 6.45 13.40 0.07
C ASP A 335 5.33 12.50 -0.48
N HIS A 336 5.69 11.52 -1.31
CA HIS A 336 4.75 10.51 -1.79
C HIS A 336 4.74 9.31 -0.86
N TYR A 337 3.62 9.02 -0.19
CA TYR A 337 3.47 7.91 0.75
C TYR A 337 2.25 7.01 0.49
N THR A 338 1.26 7.45 -0.31
CA THR A 338 0.06 6.65 -0.58
C THR A 338 0.20 5.90 -1.91
N HIS A 339 1.08 4.88 -1.93
CA HIS A 339 1.39 4.09 -3.12
C HIS A 339 0.21 3.23 -3.62
N SER A 340 -0.85 3.03 -2.82
CA SER A 340 -2.10 2.38 -3.26
C SER A 340 -2.79 3.11 -4.41
N ILE A 341 -2.60 4.43 -4.51
CA ILE A 341 -3.14 5.24 -5.61
C ILE A 341 -2.50 4.84 -6.94
N ASN A 342 -1.19 4.57 -6.98
CA ASN A 342 -0.53 4.02 -8.16
C ASN A 342 -1.23 2.75 -8.65
N ARG A 343 -1.54 1.83 -7.72
CA ARG A 343 -2.21 0.55 -8.04
C ARG A 343 -3.62 0.71 -8.60
N ILE A 344 -4.33 1.76 -8.19
CA ILE A 344 -5.64 2.08 -8.78
C ILE A 344 -5.48 2.33 -10.28
N PHE A 345 -4.52 3.14 -10.69
CA PHE A 345 -4.29 3.45 -12.11
C PHE A 345 -3.72 2.26 -12.89
N GLU A 346 -2.83 1.44 -12.27
CA GLU A 346 -2.37 0.16 -12.83
C GLU A 346 -3.56 -0.74 -13.14
N ALA A 347 -4.39 -0.99 -12.14
CA ALA A 347 -5.54 -1.89 -12.23
C ALA A 347 -6.60 -1.39 -13.22
N LEU A 348 -6.94 -0.09 -13.18
CA LEU A 348 -7.90 0.50 -14.12
C LEU A 348 -7.41 0.38 -15.56
N GLY A 349 -6.16 0.73 -15.84
CA GLY A 349 -5.57 0.60 -17.17
C GLY A 349 -5.61 -0.83 -17.69
N ALA A 350 -5.23 -1.81 -16.86
CA ALA A 350 -5.25 -3.23 -17.20
C ALA A 350 -6.67 -3.77 -17.39
N ALA A 351 -7.59 -3.43 -16.47
CA ALA A 351 -8.99 -3.87 -16.54
C ALA A 351 -9.73 -3.30 -17.76
N MET A 352 -9.54 -2.02 -18.06
CA MET A 352 -10.12 -1.38 -19.24
C MET A 352 -9.57 -1.96 -20.53
N ALA A 353 -8.27 -2.28 -20.59
CA ALA A 353 -7.69 -2.95 -21.76
C ALA A 353 -8.27 -4.36 -21.95
N LYS A 354 -8.41 -5.13 -20.86
CA LYS A 354 -9.03 -6.46 -20.85
C LYS A 354 -10.50 -6.42 -21.25
N ALA A 355 -11.26 -5.48 -20.70
CA ALA A 355 -12.68 -5.29 -20.99
C ALA A 355 -12.94 -4.65 -22.37
N LYS A 356 -11.93 -4.02 -22.97
CA LYS A 356 -12.06 -3.12 -24.15
C LYS A 356 -13.19 -2.11 -23.98
N SER A 357 -13.33 -1.56 -22.78
CA SER A 357 -14.44 -0.69 -22.38
C SER A 357 -14.07 0.16 -21.16
N THR A 358 -14.63 1.37 -21.10
CA THR A 358 -14.62 2.22 -19.90
C THR A 358 -15.92 2.13 -19.10
N ASP A 359 -16.83 1.21 -19.48
CA ASP A 359 -18.08 0.98 -18.76
C ASP A 359 -17.81 0.36 -17.38
N PRO A 360 -18.33 0.92 -16.26
CA PRO A 360 -18.04 0.45 -14.92
C PRO A 360 -18.38 -1.01 -14.65
N LEU A 361 -19.47 -1.54 -15.20
CA LEU A 361 -19.82 -2.95 -15.03
C LEU A 361 -18.77 -3.86 -15.66
N LYS A 362 -18.39 -3.59 -16.90
CA LYS A 362 -17.38 -4.38 -17.62
C LYS A 362 -16.00 -4.26 -16.97
N VAL A 363 -15.66 -3.06 -16.47
CA VAL A 363 -14.40 -2.83 -15.76
C VAL A 363 -14.39 -3.55 -14.41
N ALA A 364 -15.48 -3.53 -13.64
CA ALA A 364 -15.62 -4.28 -12.40
C ALA A 364 -15.44 -5.79 -12.62
N GLN A 365 -16.12 -6.35 -13.64
CA GLN A 365 -15.95 -7.76 -14.03
C GLN A 365 -14.51 -8.09 -14.44
N ALA A 366 -13.82 -7.17 -15.11
CA ALA A 366 -12.43 -7.36 -15.52
C ALA A 366 -11.42 -7.24 -14.36
N LEU A 367 -11.75 -6.47 -13.32
CA LEU A 367 -10.98 -6.34 -12.08
C LEU A 367 -11.05 -7.60 -11.21
N GLU A 368 -12.17 -8.33 -11.21
CA GLU A 368 -12.31 -9.57 -10.42
C GLU A 368 -11.24 -10.61 -10.82
N GLY A 369 -10.41 -11.01 -9.85
CA GLY A 369 -9.31 -11.96 -10.04
C GLY A 369 -8.17 -11.43 -10.93
N LEU A 370 -8.10 -10.13 -11.17
CA LEU A 370 -7.01 -9.52 -11.91
C LEU A 370 -5.72 -9.59 -11.09
N SER A 371 -4.71 -10.23 -11.64
CA SER A 371 -3.34 -10.27 -11.10
C SER A 371 -2.41 -9.47 -11.99
N TRP A 372 -1.49 -8.74 -11.39
CA TRP A 372 -0.46 -8.00 -12.13
C TRP A 372 0.79 -7.77 -11.29
N LYS A 373 1.91 -7.51 -11.97
CA LYS A 373 3.14 -7.11 -11.33
C LYS A 373 3.10 -5.61 -11.04
N SER A 374 3.05 -5.27 -9.76
CA SER A 374 3.12 -3.89 -9.27
C SER A 374 4.56 -3.56 -8.79
N PHE A 375 4.78 -2.37 -8.23
CA PHE A 375 6.09 -1.88 -7.81
C PHE A 375 6.79 -2.74 -6.73
N ASN A 376 6.06 -3.56 -6.00
CA ASN A 376 6.60 -4.41 -4.92
C ASN A 376 6.28 -5.91 -5.11
N GLY A 377 6.07 -6.35 -6.34
CA GLY A 377 5.81 -7.76 -6.67
C GLY A 377 4.42 -8.02 -7.22
N GLU A 378 4.06 -9.29 -7.28
CA GLU A 378 2.74 -9.72 -7.75
C GLU A 378 1.66 -9.34 -6.75
N VAL A 379 0.57 -8.79 -7.27
CA VAL A 379 -0.64 -8.45 -6.53
C VAL A 379 -1.86 -9.00 -7.23
N GLU A 380 -2.93 -9.27 -6.48
CA GLU A 380 -4.17 -9.82 -7.01
C GLU A 380 -5.39 -9.12 -6.40
N MET A 381 -6.30 -8.66 -7.23
CA MET A 381 -7.62 -8.22 -6.80
C MET A 381 -8.51 -9.43 -6.56
N ARG A 382 -8.68 -9.82 -5.31
CA ARG A 382 -9.40 -11.04 -4.93
C ARG A 382 -10.84 -11.01 -5.42
N LYS A 383 -11.24 -12.07 -6.14
CA LYS A 383 -12.58 -12.15 -6.74
C LYS A 383 -13.71 -12.24 -5.71
N THR A 384 -13.43 -12.82 -4.55
CA THR A 384 -14.45 -13.11 -3.53
C THR A 384 -15.01 -11.86 -2.87
N ASP A 385 -14.20 -10.81 -2.70
CA ASP A 385 -14.54 -9.64 -1.89
C ASP A 385 -13.93 -8.31 -2.36
N HIS A 386 -13.21 -8.31 -3.49
CA HIS A 386 -12.54 -7.14 -4.07
C HIS A 386 -11.51 -6.48 -3.15
N GLN A 387 -10.86 -7.29 -2.31
CA GLN A 387 -9.71 -6.88 -1.52
C GLN A 387 -8.41 -7.19 -2.27
N LEU A 388 -7.55 -6.19 -2.42
CA LEU A 388 -6.23 -6.41 -3.01
C LEU A 388 -5.34 -7.23 -2.06
N GLN A 389 -4.80 -8.34 -2.57
CA GLN A 389 -3.75 -9.12 -1.92
C GLN A 389 -2.37 -8.57 -2.35
N GLN A 390 -1.50 -8.35 -1.38
CA GLN A 390 -0.26 -7.62 -1.58
C GLN A 390 0.75 -7.91 -0.48
N PRO A 391 2.07 -7.77 -0.74
CA PRO A 391 3.08 -7.84 0.29
C PRO A 391 2.90 -6.74 1.34
N LEU A 392 3.28 -7.03 2.59
CA LEU A 392 3.32 -6.06 3.69
C LEU A 392 4.74 -5.97 4.25
N TYR A 393 5.10 -4.80 4.76
CA TYR A 393 6.42 -4.51 5.33
C TYR A 393 6.25 -4.02 6.75
N MET A 394 6.94 -4.67 7.70
CA MET A 394 7.23 -4.06 8.98
C MET A 394 8.47 -3.20 8.81
N THR A 395 8.34 -1.94 9.13
CA THR A 395 9.42 -0.95 9.08
C THR A 395 9.67 -0.38 10.46
N VAL A 396 10.87 0.14 10.68
CA VAL A 396 11.25 0.87 11.90
C VAL A 396 11.78 2.25 11.53
N TRP A 397 11.41 3.25 12.30
CA TRP A 397 11.90 4.62 12.15
C TRP A 397 13.37 4.70 12.59
N GLN A 398 14.27 5.03 11.66
CA GLN A 398 15.71 5.09 11.90
C GLN A 398 16.37 6.19 11.07
N LYS A 399 17.64 6.49 11.35
CA LYS A 399 18.44 7.41 10.55
C LYS A 399 18.53 6.89 9.10
N ALA A 400 18.32 7.77 8.15
CA ALA A 400 18.55 7.49 6.74
C ALA A 400 20.03 7.17 6.49
N ASP A 401 20.30 6.24 5.58
CA ASP A 401 21.64 5.79 5.23
C ASP A 401 21.78 5.60 3.70
N ALA A 402 22.94 5.11 3.25
CA ALA A 402 23.19 4.89 1.83
C ALA A 402 22.26 3.83 1.19
N LYS A 403 21.75 2.87 1.98
CA LYS A 403 20.82 1.83 1.50
C LYS A 403 19.38 2.32 1.46
N PHE A 404 19.01 3.19 2.41
CA PHE A 404 17.68 3.77 2.56
C PHE A 404 17.79 5.31 2.64
N PRO A 405 18.11 5.97 1.52
CA PRO A 405 18.51 7.38 1.52
C PRO A 405 17.34 8.36 1.57
N TYR A 406 16.11 7.95 1.20
CA TYR A 406 14.99 8.87 1.19
C TYR A 406 14.56 9.24 2.61
N SER A 407 14.55 10.52 2.90
CA SER A 407 14.21 11.09 4.20
C SER A 407 12.96 11.95 4.09
N PRO A 408 11.79 11.44 4.54
CA PRO A 408 10.56 12.22 4.49
C PRO A 408 10.67 13.50 5.33
N GLU A 409 10.05 14.56 4.82
CA GLU A 409 10.04 15.90 5.43
C GLU A 409 11.46 16.41 5.78
N LYS A 410 12.49 15.90 5.09
CA LYS A 410 13.90 16.28 5.28
C LYS A 410 14.41 16.10 6.72
N THR A 411 13.85 15.12 7.44
CA THR A 411 14.15 14.88 8.87
C THR A 411 15.51 14.22 9.12
N GLY A 412 16.20 13.72 8.10
CA GLY A 412 17.38 12.87 8.24
C GLY A 412 17.05 11.44 8.67
N MET A 413 15.77 11.14 8.83
CA MET A 413 15.24 9.83 9.27
C MET A 413 14.42 9.18 8.17
N THR A 414 14.17 7.87 8.27
CA THR A 414 13.35 7.12 7.33
C THR A 414 12.74 5.89 7.97
N LEU A 415 11.79 5.26 7.25
CA LEU A 415 11.23 3.95 7.59
C LEU A 415 12.07 2.86 6.91
N VAL A 416 12.84 2.13 7.72
CA VAL A 416 13.71 1.03 7.26
C VAL A 416 12.95 -0.29 7.38
N PRO A 417 12.80 -1.08 6.29
CA PRO A 417 12.14 -2.38 6.36
C PRO A 417 12.98 -3.38 7.17
N VAL A 418 12.35 -4.00 8.17
CA VAL A 418 12.94 -5.02 9.04
C VAL A 418 12.34 -6.41 8.82
N ARG A 419 11.14 -6.48 8.23
CA ARG A 419 10.51 -7.73 7.83
C ARG A 419 9.56 -7.50 6.65
N GLU A 420 9.64 -8.36 5.65
CA GLU A 420 8.67 -8.45 4.57
C GLU A 420 7.75 -9.64 4.80
N PHE A 421 6.47 -9.45 4.52
CA PHE A 421 5.46 -10.49 4.52
C PHE A 421 4.96 -10.68 3.09
N PRO A 422 5.04 -11.89 2.53
CA PRO A 422 4.52 -12.14 1.19
C PRO A 422 2.99 -11.97 1.14
N ASN A 423 2.45 -11.78 -0.05
CA ASN A 423 1.05 -11.43 -0.27
C ASN A 423 0.02 -12.38 0.39
N PHE A 424 0.33 -13.70 0.48
CA PHE A 424 -0.57 -14.66 1.12
C PHE A 424 -0.76 -14.43 2.63
N VAL A 425 0.19 -13.77 3.32
CA VAL A 425 0.08 -13.47 4.77
C VAL A 425 -0.97 -12.39 5.01
N SER A 426 -1.22 -11.53 4.03
CA SER A 426 -2.33 -10.57 4.08
C SER A 426 -3.68 -11.17 3.63
N SER A 427 -3.72 -12.46 3.28
CA SER A 427 -4.94 -13.13 2.86
C SER A 427 -5.73 -13.65 4.06
N THR A 428 -6.46 -12.78 4.75
CA THR A 428 -7.42 -13.21 5.78
C THR A 428 -8.69 -13.78 5.14
N PRO A 429 -9.37 -14.76 5.77
CA PRO A 429 -10.65 -15.24 5.28
C PRO A 429 -11.69 -14.13 5.19
N THR A 430 -12.57 -14.22 4.21
CA THR A 430 -13.68 -13.28 4.04
C THR A 430 -15.03 -13.97 4.28
N SER A 431 -15.96 -13.24 4.89
CA SER A 431 -17.38 -13.62 5.01
C SER A 431 -18.27 -12.97 3.96
N CYS A 432 -17.67 -12.36 2.94
CA CYS A 432 -18.38 -11.62 1.90
C CYS A 432 -19.35 -12.52 1.14
N GLN A 433 -20.61 -12.10 1.04
CA GLN A 433 -21.65 -12.71 0.19
C GLN A 433 -22.16 -11.64 -0.79
N MET A 434 -21.28 -11.26 -1.69
CA MET A 434 -21.50 -10.17 -2.64
C MET A 434 -22.58 -10.52 -3.66
N LYS A 435 -23.61 -9.67 -3.79
CA LYS A 435 -24.57 -9.74 -4.88
C LYS A 435 -23.91 -9.20 -6.16
N ARG A 436 -23.84 -10.03 -7.19
CA ARG A 436 -23.32 -9.61 -8.51
C ARG A 436 -24.47 -9.29 -9.45
N PRO A 437 -24.31 -8.29 -10.35
CA PRO A 437 -25.29 -8.00 -11.41
C PRO A 437 -25.44 -9.15 -12.40
#